data_59adbe9bac462da24b70565f99dc297e
#
_entry.id   59adbe9bac462da24b70565f99dc297e
#
_cell.length_a   1.000
_cell.length_b   1.000
_cell.length_c   1.000
_cell.angle_alpha   90.00
_cell.angle_beta   90.00
_cell.angle_gamma   90.00
#
_symmetry.space_group_name_H-M   'P 1'
#
loop_
_entity.id
_entity.type
_entity.pdbx_description
1 polymer ?
#
loop_
_entity_poly.entity_id
_entity_poly.type
_entity_poly.pdbx_seq_one_letter_code
_entity_poly.pdbx_strand_id
1 'polypeptide(L)'
;LLSRGLGDVYKRQEFLQAYKPGDYDRPSVTVDMVVYRLKENLSSLQLLLIRRKNHPYIDCWALPGGFIGMKESAYEAACRELKEETNLSDVYLEQLYTMTQPDRDPRMRVIDIVYTALLPYGNVQKEHAGDDAKDAAWFDVQFTEDSLILSNEDRNISICYKLDAKIFHNGILEIKNYVPALKSGESLAFDHDQIVLESLERMRNKLQYTDVAFNLVPPKFTLPDLQKIFEVISGRSMEKKNFRRKIAPKVEKLPGETEKPITSIKPAQLYRYAGGN
;
A
#
# COMPACT_ATOMS: atom_id res chain seq x y z
N LEU A 1 41.93 -25.65 -19.63
CA LEU A 1 40.88 -24.77 -19.09
C LEU A 1 39.45 -25.19 -19.50
N LEU A 2 39.24 -25.78 -20.68
CA LEU A 2 37.94 -26.25 -21.16
C LEU A 2 37.44 -27.53 -20.46
N SER A 3 38.31 -28.39 -19.98
CA SER A 3 37.95 -29.67 -19.32
C SER A 3 37.43 -29.49 -17.89
N ARG A 4 37.87 -28.47 -17.17
CA ARG A 4 37.33 -28.16 -15.81
C ARG A 4 35.90 -27.66 -15.87
N GLY A 5 35.53 -26.85 -16.86
CA GLY A 5 34.18 -26.31 -17.02
C GLY A 5 33.12 -27.38 -17.36
N LEU A 6 33.45 -28.37 -18.18
CA LEU A 6 32.54 -29.47 -18.53
C LEU A 6 32.27 -30.40 -17.33
N GLY A 7 33.30 -30.76 -16.55
CA GLY A 7 33.14 -31.59 -15.37
C GLY A 7 32.24 -30.98 -14.31
N ASP A 8 32.30 -29.65 -14.13
CA ASP A 8 31.44 -28.94 -13.17
C ASP A 8 29.98 -28.83 -13.66
N VAL A 9 29.77 -28.74 -14.99
CA VAL A 9 28.40 -28.75 -15.57
C VAL A 9 27.74 -30.12 -15.34
N TYR A 10 28.48 -31.22 -15.61
CA TYR A 10 27.93 -32.59 -15.37
C TYR A 10 27.63 -32.83 -13.90
N LYS A 11 28.51 -32.49 -12.98
CA LYS A 11 28.27 -32.62 -11.53
C LYS A 11 27.06 -31.81 -11.08
N ARG A 12 26.88 -30.61 -11.62
CA ARG A 12 25.70 -29.80 -11.35
C ARG A 12 24.42 -30.46 -11.86
N GLN A 13 24.45 -31.04 -13.07
CA GLN A 13 23.29 -31.74 -13.63
C GLN A 13 22.93 -32.97 -12.81
N GLU A 14 23.91 -33.80 -12.43
CA GLU A 14 23.71 -34.97 -11.57
C GLU A 14 23.14 -34.55 -10.20
N PHE A 15 23.65 -33.48 -9.60
CA PHE A 15 23.13 -32.94 -8.36
C PHE A 15 21.66 -32.51 -8.51
N LEU A 16 21.34 -31.75 -9.56
CA LEU A 16 19.96 -31.27 -9.78
C LEU A 16 18.98 -32.40 -10.06
N GLN A 17 19.42 -33.48 -10.72
CA GLN A 17 18.59 -34.68 -10.96
C GLN A 17 18.36 -35.50 -9.68
N ALA A 18 19.37 -35.56 -8.80
CA ALA A 18 19.30 -36.26 -7.52
C ALA A 18 18.63 -35.45 -6.40
N TYR A 19 18.50 -34.13 -6.59
CA TYR A 19 17.97 -33.23 -5.56
C TYR A 19 16.48 -33.52 -5.29
N LYS A 20 16.17 -33.78 -4.02
CA LYS A 20 14.81 -34.01 -3.53
C LYS A 20 14.27 -32.77 -2.86
N PRO A 21 13.47 -31.96 -3.56
CA PRO A 21 12.94 -30.70 -3.00
C PRO A 21 12.04 -30.89 -1.77
N GLY A 22 11.53 -32.11 -1.50
CA GLY A 22 10.66 -32.43 -0.36
C GLY A 22 11.38 -32.62 0.98
N ASP A 23 12.71 -32.56 1.01
CA ASP A 23 13.50 -32.75 2.26
C ASP A 23 13.37 -31.57 3.23
N TYR A 24 12.76 -30.45 2.81
CA TYR A 24 12.56 -29.26 3.62
C TYR A 24 11.08 -28.82 3.58
N ASP A 25 10.56 -28.46 4.74
CA ASP A 25 9.24 -27.84 4.84
C ASP A 25 9.24 -26.51 4.08
N ARG A 26 8.19 -26.28 3.31
CA ARG A 26 8.06 -25.08 2.48
C ARG A 26 6.89 -24.25 2.94
N PRO A 27 7.09 -22.97 3.29
CA PRO A 27 5.99 -22.07 3.50
C PRO A 27 5.28 -21.79 2.17
N SER A 28 3.98 -21.56 2.24
CA SER A 28 3.26 -20.91 1.15
C SER A 28 3.62 -19.44 1.10
N VAL A 29 3.58 -18.84 -0.09
CA VAL A 29 3.88 -17.42 -0.26
C VAL A 29 2.65 -16.74 -0.85
N THR A 30 2.29 -15.60 -0.25
CA THR A 30 1.17 -14.75 -0.67
C THR A 30 1.67 -13.36 -1.04
N VAL A 31 0.83 -12.61 -1.72
CA VAL A 31 0.94 -11.16 -1.85
C VAL A 31 -0.34 -10.53 -1.30
N ASP A 32 -0.18 -9.51 -0.47
CA ASP A 32 -1.27 -8.64 -0.05
C ASP A 32 -0.99 -7.21 -0.52
N MET A 33 -2.04 -6.46 -0.83
CA MET A 33 -1.90 -5.11 -1.36
C MET A 33 -2.59 -4.08 -0.51
N VAL A 34 -1.85 -3.03 -0.16
CA VAL A 34 -2.38 -1.83 0.48
C VAL A 34 -2.65 -0.81 -0.62
N VAL A 35 -3.89 -0.75 -1.08
CA VAL A 35 -4.30 0.12 -2.19
C VAL A 35 -4.87 1.42 -1.64
N TYR A 36 -4.22 2.54 -1.96
CA TYR A 36 -4.64 3.85 -1.51
C TYR A 36 -5.11 4.74 -2.66
N ARG A 37 -6.13 5.53 -2.38
CA ARG A 37 -6.54 6.69 -3.17
C ARG A 37 -6.89 7.86 -2.26
N LEU A 38 -7.14 9.02 -2.85
CA LEU A 38 -7.71 10.14 -2.12
C LEU A 38 -9.22 10.20 -2.37
N LYS A 39 -9.98 10.58 -1.34
CA LYS A 39 -11.40 10.94 -1.49
C LYS A 39 -11.51 12.08 -2.48
N GLU A 40 -12.57 12.14 -3.27
CA GLU A 40 -12.73 13.12 -4.36
C GLU A 40 -12.58 14.59 -3.91
N ASN A 41 -12.99 14.89 -2.70
CA ASN A 41 -12.86 16.23 -2.10
C ASN A 41 -11.52 16.46 -1.39
N LEU A 42 -10.56 15.55 -1.51
CA LEU A 42 -9.26 15.56 -0.85
C LEU A 42 -9.33 15.68 0.70
N SER A 43 -10.43 15.24 1.31
CA SER A 43 -10.59 15.32 2.77
C SER A 43 -9.83 14.22 3.51
N SER A 44 -9.68 13.05 2.90
CA SER A 44 -9.08 11.86 3.52
C SER A 44 -8.31 11.00 2.52
N LEU A 45 -7.37 10.24 3.02
CA LEU A 45 -6.82 9.06 2.35
C LEU A 45 -7.84 7.93 2.49
N GLN A 46 -8.05 7.15 1.43
CA GLN A 46 -8.91 5.99 1.44
C GLN A 46 -8.10 4.72 1.17
N LEU A 47 -8.45 3.66 1.90
CA LEU A 47 -7.91 2.31 1.77
C LEU A 47 -8.96 1.39 1.16
N LEU A 48 -8.60 0.61 0.14
CA LEU A 48 -9.45 -0.45 -0.37
C LEU A 48 -9.39 -1.68 0.53
N LEU A 49 -10.55 -2.16 0.93
CA LEU A 49 -10.71 -3.44 1.62
C LEU A 49 -11.72 -4.31 0.87
N ILE A 50 -11.49 -5.61 0.90
CA ILE A 50 -12.42 -6.63 0.41
C ILE A 50 -13.08 -7.35 1.57
N ARG A 51 -14.30 -7.83 1.39
CA ARG A 51 -14.98 -8.67 2.37
C ARG A 51 -14.81 -10.13 2.01
N ARG A 52 -14.18 -10.91 2.88
CA ARG A 52 -13.84 -12.31 2.62
C ARG A 52 -15.08 -13.19 2.47
N LYS A 53 -15.04 -14.06 1.46
CA LYS A 53 -16.14 -15.01 1.17
C LYS A 53 -15.98 -16.33 1.91
N ASN A 54 -14.74 -16.72 2.21
CA ASN A 54 -14.39 -18.05 2.71
C ASN A 54 -13.60 -17.99 4.03
N HIS A 55 -13.56 -19.12 4.75
CA HIS A 55 -12.66 -19.32 5.88
C HIS A 55 -11.17 -19.39 5.46
N PRO A 56 -10.26 -19.02 6.35
CA PRO A 56 -10.47 -18.39 7.66
C PRO A 56 -10.95 -16.95 7.53
N TYR A 57 -11.52 -16.40 8.59
CA TYR A 57 -12.02 -15.01 8.66
C TYR A 57 -13.14 -14.70 7.65
N ILE A 58 -14.09 -15.62 7.48
CA ILE A 58 -15.30 -15.37 6.66
C ILE A 58 -16.02 -14.12 7.16
N ASP A 59 -16.50 -13.30 6.22
CA ASP A 59 -17.17 -12.02 6.45
C ASP A 59 -16.32 -10.90 7.09
N CYS A 60 -15.04 -11.14 7.42
CA CYS A 60 -14.14 -10.08 7.85
C CYS A 60 -13.64 -9.25 6.66
N TRP A 61 -13.35 -7.97 6.91
CA TRP A 61 -12.64 -7.12 5.98
C TRP A 61 -11.15 -7.49 5.92
N ALA A 62 -10.56 -7.43 4.75
CA ALA A 62 -9.18 -7.83 4.48
C ALA A 62 -8.55 -6.94 3.42
N LEU A 63 -7.25 -6.94 3.34
CA LEU A 63 -6.53 -6.42 2.17
C LEU A 63 -6.79 -7.34 0.97
N PRO A 64 -6.88 -6.80 -0.26
CA PRO A 64 -6.86 -7.60 -1.48
C PRO A 64 -5.53 -8.34 -1.58
N GLY A 65 -5.57 -9.58 -2.09
CA GLY A 65 -4.37 -10.39 -2.23
C GLY A 65 -4.64 -11.88 -2.41
N GLY A 66 -3.59 -12.65 -2.69
CA GLY A 66 -3.71 -14.08 -2.96
C GLY A 66 -2.38 -14.81 -2.98
N PHE A 67 -2.42 -16.10 -3.29
CA PHE A 67 -1.23 -16.93 -3.38
C PHE A 67 -0.43 -16.63 -4.66
N ILE A 68 0.90 -16.66 -4.53
CA ILE A 68 1.80 -16.55 -5.68
C ILE A 68 1.80 -17.88 -6.42
N GLY A 69 1.51 -17.83 -7.72
CA GLY A 69 1.58 -18.99 -8.59
C GLY A 69 3.01 -19.46 -8.86
N MET A 70 3.17 -20.75 -9.17
CA MET A 70 4.51 -21.36 -9.37
C MET A 70 5.30 -20.81 -10.56
N LYS A 71 4.69 -20.00 -11.44
CA LYS A 71 5.33 -19.48 -12.67
C LYS A 71 5.31 -17.95 -12.73
N GLU A 72 4.98 -17.28 -11.65
CA GLU A 72 4.95 -15.83 -11.57
C GLU A 72 5.85 -15.33 -10.42
N SER A 73 6.37 -14.15 -10.54
CA SER A 73 7.05 -13.43 -9.47
C SER A 73 6.03 -12.78 -8.52
N ALA A 74 6.47 -12.35 -7.33
CA ALA A 74 5.62 -11.63 -6.41
C ALA A 74 5.04 -10.33 -7.01
N TYR A 75 5.81 -9.63 -7.86
CA TYR A 75 5.34 -8.44 -8.55
C TYR A 75 4.25 -8.76 -9.57
N GLU A 76 4.43 -9.82 -10.36
CA GLU A 76 3.40 -10.28 -11.33
C GLU A 76 2.13 -10.73 -10.63
N ALA A 77 2.26 -11.47 -9.52
CA ALA A 77 1.12 -11.85 -8.68
C ALA A 77 0.38 -10.60 -8.15
N ALA A 78 1.09 -9.62 -7.61
CA ALA A 78 0.50 -8.37 -7.14
C ALA A 78 -0.21 -7.59 -8.26
N CYS A 79 0.35 -7.53 -9.46
CA CYS A 79 -0.30 -6.92 -10.63
C CYS A 79 -1.57 -7.68 -11.05
N ARG A 80 -1.54 -9.01 -11.01
CA ARG A 80 -2.69 -9.86 -11.33
C ARG A 80 -3.82 -9.67 -10.32
N GLU A 81 -3.52 -9.81 -9.02
CA GLU A 81 -4.49 -9.62 -7.94
C GLU A 81 -5.09 -8.20 -7.98
N LEU A 82 -4.26 -7.17 -8.18
CA LEU A 82 -4.75 -5.80 -8.30
C LEU A 82 -5.75 -5.66 -9.44
N LYS A 83 -5.44 -6.26 -10.60
CA LYS A 83 -6.33 -6.22 -11.76
C LYS A 83 -7.62 -7.01 -11.52
N GLU A 84 -7.53 -8.19 -10.90
CA GLU A 84 -8.68 -9.05 -10.60
C GLU A 84 -9.62 -8.39 -9.58
N GLU A 85 -9.07 -7.80 -8.52
CA GLU A 85 -9.84 -7.19 -7.43
C GLU A 85 -10.33 -5.77 -7.72
N THR A 86 -9.62 -5.01 -8.57
CA THR A 86 -9.92 -3.59 -8.78
C THR A 86 -10.12 -3.20 -10.23
N ASN A 87 -9.86 -4.11 -11.18
CA ASN A 87 -9.76 -3.84 -12.62
C ASN A 87 -8.75 -2.74 -13.00
N LEU A 88 -7.77 -2.49 -12.15
CA LEU A 88 -6.73 -1.48 -12.35
C LEU A 88 -5.47 -2.10 -12.94
N SER A 89 -4.84 -1.38 -13.88
CA SER A 89 -3.49 -1.66 -14.40
C SER A 89 -2.68 -0.38 -14.47
N ASP A 90 -1.36 -0.51 -14.62
CA ASP A 90 -0.43 0.59 -14.81
C ASP A 90 -0.45 1.65 -13.70
N VAL A 91 -0.66 1.23 -12.46
CA VAL A 91 -0.59 2.09 -11.28
C VAL A 91 0.77 1.93 -10.58
N TYR A 92 1.13 2.93 -9.78
CA TYR A 92 2.31 2.81 -8.91
C TYR A 92 2.16 1.61 -7.99
N LEU A 93 3.14 0.70 -8.03
CA LEU A 93 3.21 -0.49 -7.20
C LEU A 93 4.62 -0.65 -6.65
N GLU A 94 4.76 -0.72 -5.34
CA GLU A 94 6.05 -0.86 -4.66
C GLU A 94 5.95 -1.86 -3.53
N GLN A 95 6.95 -2.73 -3.41
CA GLN A 95 7.03 -3.64 -2.27
C GLN A 95 7.18 -2.85 -0.97
N LEU A 96 6.28 -3.10 -0.03
CA LEU A 96 6.25 -2.46 1.28
C LEU A 96 7.14 -3.19 2.29
N TYR A 97 6.80 -4.43 2.57
CA TYR A 97 7.40 -5.26 3.61
C TYR A 97 7.14 -6.75 3.35
N THR A 98 7.86 -7.61 4.05
CA THR A 98 7.59 -9.06 4.05
C THR A 98 7.19 -9.51 5.45
N MET A 99 5.94 -9.96 5.60
CA MET A 99 5.39 -10.44 6.86
C MET A 99 5.77 -11.90 7.06
N THR A 100 6.47 -12.19 8.15
CA THR A 100 7.06 -13.51 8.37
C THR A 100 6.73 -14.11 9.73
N GLN A 101 5.75 -13.56 10.43
CA GLN A 101 5.35 -14.13 11.73
C GLN A 101 4.83 -15.57 11.54
N PRO A 102 5.29 -16.53 12.37
CA PRO A 102 4.93 -17.94 12.18
C PRO A 102 3.43 -18.21 12.18
N ASP A 103 2.70 -17.55 13.05
CA ASP A 103 1.29 -17.82 13.33
C ASP A 103 0.33 -16.82 12.65
N ARG A 104 0.81 -16.05 11.64
CA ARG A 104 0.00 -15.05 10.95
C ARG A 104 -1.20 -15.66 10.21
N ASP A 105 -1.08 -16.88 9.74
CA ASP A 105 -2.16 -17.64 9.11
C ASP A 105 -2.43 -18.94 9.88
N PRO A 106 -3.67 -19.18 10.36
CA PRO A 106 -3.98 -20.35 11.17
C PRO A 106 -3.98 -21.68 10.38
N ARG A 107 -3.91 -21.63 9.05
CA ARG A 107 -3.95 -22.84 8.21
C ARG A 107 -2.58 -23.50 8.09
N MET A 108 -1.53 -22.70 7.91
CA MET A 108 -0.18 -23.18 7.64
C MET A 108 0.84 -22.06 7.75
N ARG A 109 2.11 -22.40 7.63
CA ARG A 109 3.18 -21.41 7.50
C ARG A 109 3.04 -20.61 6.21
N VAL A 110 2.76 -19.32 6.33
CA VAL A 110 2.67 -18.39 5.21
C VAL A 110 3.68 -17.27 5.37
N ILE A 111 4.35 -16.92 4.28
CA ILE A 111 5.16 -15.69 4.14
C ILE A 111 4.39 -14.79 3.19
N ASP A 112 4.16 -13.56 3.58
CA ASP A 112 3.43 -12.62 2.78
C ASP A 112 4.32 -11.45 2.33
N ILE A 113 4.29 -11.15 1.02
CA ILE A 113 5.02 -10.06 0.40
C ILE A 113 4.04 -8.94 0.12
N VAL A 114 4.04 -7.93 0.97
CA VAL A 114 3.10 -6.82 0.87
C VAL A 114 3.55 -5.78 -0.15
N TYR A 115 2.61 -5.32 -0.97
CA TYR A 115 2.80 -4.20 -1.89
C TYR A 115 1.89 -3.01 -1.53
N THR A 116 2.37 -1.80 -1.79
CA THR A 116 1.56 -0.58 -1.75
C THR A 116 1.25 -0.14 -3.16
N ALA A 117 -0.02 0.09 -3.46
CA ALA A 117 -0.50 0.67 -4.71
C ALA A 117 -1.09 2.07 -4.45
N LEU A 118 -0.78 3.03 -5.32
CA LEU A 118 -1.27 4.40 -5.23
C LEU A 118 -2.04 4.77 -6.49
N LEU A 119 -3.27 5.24 -6.31
CA LEU A 119 -4.15 5.64 -7.40
C LEU A 119 -4.27 7.16 -7.47
N PRO A 120 -4.04 7.78 -8.63
CA PRO A 120 -4.28 9.20 -8.81
C PRO A 120 -5.74 9.56 -8.50
N TYR A 121 -5.98 10.67 -7.82
CA TYR A 121 -7.34 11.16 -7.60
C TYR A 121 -8.03 11.50 -8.93
N GLY A 122 -9.35 11.42 -8.97
CA GLY A 122 -10.13 11.58 -10.21
C GLY A 122 -10.18 10.33 -11.09
N ASN A 123 -9.47 9.27 -10.73
CA ASN A 123 -9.61 7.97 -11.40
C ASN A 123 -10.86 7.26 -10.82
N VAL A 124 -12.02 7.58 -11.41
CA VAL A 124 -13.32 7.03 -10.98
C VAL A 124 -13.49 5.65 -11.59
N GLN A 125 -12.88 4.65 -10.99
CA GLN A 125 -13.23 3.26 -11.30
C GLN A 125 -14.15 2.72 -10.19
N LYS A 126 -15.25 2.07 -10.62
CA LYS A 126 -16.16 1.40 -9.69
C LYS A 126 -15.43 0.19 -9.10
N GLU A 127 -15.57 0.04 -7.80
CA GLU A 127 -15.09 -1.13 -7.09
C GLU A 127 -15.64 -2.40 -7.75
N HIS A 128 -14.78 -3.40 -7.92
CA HIS A 128 -15.18 -4.74 -8.33
C HIS A 128 -14.73 -5.70 -7.24
N ALA A 129 -15.63 -6.51 -6.75
CA ALA A 129 -15.26 -7.64 -5.92
C ALA A 129 -14.72 -8.74 -6.83
N GLY A 130 -13.50 -9.17 -6.60
CA GLY A 130 -12.92 -10.34 -7.29
C GLY A 130 -13.63 -11.64 -6.92
N ASP A 131 -13.21 -12.75 -7.52
CA ASP A 131 -13.88 -14.05 -7.38
C ASP A 131 -13.98 -14.57 -5.92
N ASP A 132 -13.00 -14.25 -5.08
CA ASP A 132 -12.91 -14.67 -3.67
C ASP A 132 -13.49 -13.64 -2.68
N ALA A 133 -13.92 -12.48 -3.15
CA ALA A 133 -14.54 -11.43 -2.34
C ALA A 133 -16.06 -11.43 -2.49
N LYS A 134 -16.78 -11.24 -1.36
CA LYS A 134 -18.22 -10.95 -1.36
C LYS A 134 -18.52 -9.54 -1.77
N ASP A 135 -17.58 -8.64 -1.47
CA ASP A 135 -17.75 -7.19 -1.53
C ASP A 135 -16.39 -6.49 -1.50
N ALA A 136 -16.33 -5.28 -2.03
CA ALA A 136 -15.18 -4.40 -1.94
C ALA A 136 -15.64 -2.98 -1.57
N ALA A 137 -14.87 -2.28 -0.75
CA ALA A 137 -15.22 -0.92 -0.34
C ALA A 137 -14.00 -0.07 0.02
N TRP A 138 -14.14 1.24 -0.19
CA TRP A 138 -13.16 2.23 0.24
C TRP A 138 -13.46 2.72 1.64
N PHE A 139 -12.45 2.67 2.49
CA PHE A 139 -12.52 3.15 3.87
C PHE A 139 -11.70 4.41 4.03
N ASP A 140 -12.30 5.46 4.57
CA ASP A 140 -11.59 6.67 4.98
C ASP A 140 -10.64 6.31 6.13
N VAL A 141 -9.38 6.75 6.03
CA VAL A 141 -8.32 6.45 6.99
C VAL A 141 -8.05 7.66 7.87
N GLN A 142 -8.18 7.48 9.18
CA GLN A 142 -7.72 8.43 10.17
C GLN A 142 -6.63 7.77 11.01
N PHE A 143 -5.42 8.30 10.94
CA PHE A 143 -4.26 7.78 11.66
C PHE A 143 -3.62 8.86 12.52
N THR A 144 -3.62 8.64 13.82
CA THR A 144 -2.98 9.49 14.85
C THR A 144 -1.95 8.68 15.64
N GLU A 145 -1.31 9.28 16.63
CA GLU A 145 -0.39 8.56 17.52
C GLU A 145 -1.11 7.55 18.43
N ASP A 146 -2.42 7.74 18.67
CA ASP A 146 -3.19 6.95 19.64
C ASP A 146 -4.19 6.01 18.97
N SER A 147 -4.51 6.21 17.70
CA SER A 147 -5.57 5.46 17.04
C SER A 147 -5.42 5.33 15.52
N LEU A 148 -5.90 4.20 15.00
CA LEU A 148 -6.21 3.97 13.60
C LEU A 148 -7.71 3.74 13.47
N ILE A 149 -8.38 4.57 12.67
CA ILE A 149 -9.81 4.44 12.38
C ILE A 149 -9.99 4.26 10.88
N LEU A 150 -10.69 3.19 10.52
CA LEU A 150 -11.12 2.90 9.15
C LEU A 150 -12.64 3.02 9.11
N SER A 151 -13.17 3.95 8.31
CA SER A 151 -14.61 4.21 8.26
C SER A 151 -15.14 4.26 6.84
N ASN A 152 -16.36 3.76 6.66
CA ASN A 152 -17.14 3.90 5.45
C ASN A 152 -18.52 4.42 5.83
N GLU A 153 -18.79 5.69 5.54
CA GLU A 153 -20.04 6.38 5.93
C GLU A 153 -21.25 5.81 5.21
N ASP A 154 -21.10 5.46 3.91
CA ASP A 154 -22.22 4.97 3.09
C ASP A 154 -22.75 3.62 3.60
N ARG A 155 -21.89 2.84 4.23
CA ARG A 155 -22.22 1.53 4.80
C ARG A 155 -22.42 1.54 6.31
N ASN A 156 -22.24 2.70 6.95
CA ASN A 156 -22.26 2.87 8.41
C ASN A 156 -21.29 1.92 9.13
N ILE A 157 -20.06 1.77 8.59
CA ILE A 157 -19.01 0.91 9.15
C ILE A 157 -17.93 1.80 9.75
N SER A 158 -17.50 1.45 10.96
CA SER A 158 -16.34 2.07 11.62
C SER A 158 -15.56 1.00 12.40
N ILE A 159 -14.30 0.87 12.08
CA ILE A 159 -13.33 -0.03 12.73
C ILE A 159 -12.31 0.85 13.43
N CYS A 160 -12.18 0.71 14.74
CA CYS A 160 -11.27 1.54 15.53
C CYS A 160 -10.26 0.67 16.28
N TYR A 161 -8.99 0.93 16.05
CA TYR A 161 -7.88 0.36 16.80
C TYR A 161 -7.25 1.44 17.70
N LYS A 162 -7.03 1.10 18.97
CA LYS A 162 -6.12 1.82 19.85
C LYS A 162 -4.70 1.41 19.52
N LEU A 163 -3.78 2.36 19.49
CA LEU A 163 -2.37 2.11 19.21
C LEU A 163 -1.55 2.18 20.48
N ASP A 164 -0.98 1.06 20.87
CA ASP A 164 -0.07 0.98 22.00
C ASP A 164 1.38 1.05 21.49
N ALA A 165 2.09 2.12 21.85
CA ALA A 165 3.47 2.31 21.44
C ALA A 165 4.40 1.38 22.23
N LYS A 166 5.21 0.59 21.52
CA LYS A 166 6.31 -0.20 22.07
C LYS A 166 7.63 0.37 21.59
N ILE A 167 8.56 0.56 22.52
CA ILE A 167 9.90 1.03 22.21
C ILE A 167 10.82 -0.18 22.12
N PHE A 168 11.53 -0.28 21.01
CA PHE A 168 12.55 -1.30 20.77
C PHE A 168 13.91 -0.62 20.59
N HIS A 169 14.95 -1.24 21.08
CA HIS A 169 16.31 -0.79 20.83
C HIS A 169 16.92 -1.59 19.66
N ASN A 170 17.39 -0.87 18.66
CA ASN A 170 18.14 -1.44 17.54
C ASN A 170 19.52 -0.75 17.47
N GLY A 171 20.51 -1.36 18.11
CA GLY A 171 21.79 -0.73 18.36
C GLY A 171 21.62 0.48 19.28
N ILE A 172 22.03 1.66 18.80
CA ILE A 172 21.91 2.93 19.53
C ILE A 172 20.57 3.66 19.28
N LEU A 173 19.74 3.13 18.38
CA LEU A 173 18.48 3.77 18.00
C LEU A 173 17.33 3.21 18.83
N GLU A 174 16.47 4.10 19.29
CA GLU A 174 15.14 3.77 19.80
C GLU A 174 14.15 3.80 18.64
N ILE A 175 13.48 2.68 18.39
CA ILE A 175 12.45 2.55 17.37
C ILE A 175 11.12 2.43 18.09
N LYS A 176 10.20 3.33 17.80
CA LYS A 176 8.83 3.29 18.28
C LYS A 176 7.98 2.54 17.28
N ASN A 177 7.49 1.37 17.66
CA ASN A 177 6.53 0.60 16.88
C ASN A 177 5.16 0.66 17.56
N TYR A 178 4.12 0.73 16.76
CA TYR A 178 2.75 0.68 17.25
C TYR A 178 2.19 -0.73 17.12
N VAL A 179 1.42 -1.14 18.12
CA VAL A 179 0.68 -2.41 18.11
C VAL A 179 -0.80 -2.06 18.14
N PRO A 180 -1.56 -2.41 17.09
CA PRO A 180 -2.99 -2.14 17.05
C PRO A 180 -3.74 -3.09 17.99
N ALA A 181 -4.66 -2.55 18.77
CA ALA A 181 -5.59 -3.29 19.60
C ALA A 181 -7.02 -2.87 19.25
N LEU A 182 -7.84 -3.81 18.80
CA LEU A 182 -9.22 -3.52 18.42
C LEU A 182 -9.99 -2.91 19.59
N LYS A 183 -10.55 -1.73 19.37
CA LYS A 183 -11.37 -1.00 20.36
C LYS A 183 -12.87 -1.13 20.06
N SER A 184 -13.23 -1.06 18.78
CA SER A 184 -14.63 -1.18 18.34
C SER A 184 -14.72 -1.53 16.85
N GLY A 185 -15.84 -2.10 16.45
CA GLY A 185 -16.09 -2.60 15.09
C GLY A 185 -15.62 -4.04 14.91
N GLU A 186 -15.52 -4.48 13.69
CA GLU A 186 -15.02 -5.80 13.31
C GLU A 186 -13.49 -5.71 13.05
N SER A 187 -12.72 -6.67 13.56
CA SER A 187 -11.28 -6.75 13.25
C SER A 187 -11.05 -7.03 11.76
N LEU A 188 -9.98 -6.50 11.22
CA LEU A 188 -9.47 -6.98 9.94
C LEU A 188 -9.03 -8.44 10.07
N ALA A 189 -9.06 -9.15 8.95
CA ALA A 189 -8.58 -10.53 8.87
C ALA A 189 -7.07 -10.59 9.10
N PHE A 190 -6.58 -11.70 9.63
CA PHE A 190 -5.16 -11.99 9.85
C PHE A 190 -4.45 -10.88 10.66
N ASP A 191 -3.28 -10.47 10.18
CA ASP A 191 -2.46 -9.35 10.68
C ASP A 191 -2.56 -8.10 9.78
N HIS A 192 -3.68 -7.96 9.05
CA HIS A 192 -3.85 -6.87 8.08
C HIS A 192 -3.93 -5.48 8.75
N ASP A 193 -4.37 -5.40 9.98
CA ASP A 193 -4.32 -4.16 10.78
C ASP A 193 -2.88 -3.69 11.01
N GLN A 194 -1.95 -4.61 11.30
CA GLN A 194 -0.53 -4.32 11.44
C GLN A 194 0.09 -3.91 10.09
N ILE A 195 -0.31 -4.56 8.99
CA ILE A 195 0.15 -4.22 7.63
C ILE A 195 -0.28 -2.79 7.26
N VAL A 196 -1.55 -2.45 7.49
CA VAL A 196 -2.08 -1.10 7.22
C VAL A 196 -1.30 -0.05 8.01
N LEU A 197 -1.05 -0.32 9.28
CA LEU A 197 -0.30 0.60 10.14
C LEU A 197 1.13 0.82 9.64
N GLU A 198 1.86 -0.25 9.35
CA GLU A 198 3.23 -0.20 8.78
C GLU A 198 3.25 0.61 7.47
N SER A 199 2.25 0.43 6.62
CA SER A 199 2.16 1.14 5.35
C SER A 199 1.95 2.65 5.52
N LEU A 200 1.11 3.06 6.47
CA LEU A 200 0.85 4.47 6.78
C LEU A 200 2.10 5.16 7.36
N GLU A 201 2.81 4.50 8.26
CA GLU A 201 4.05 5.01 8.83
C GLU A 201 5.13 5.18 7.76
N ARG A 202 5.32 4.16 6.91
CA ARG A 202 6.30 4.24 5.81
C ARG A 202 5.93 5.31 4.79
N MET A 203 4.67 5.43 4.42
CA MET A 203 4.21 6.46 3.49
C MET A 203 4.47 7.86 4.05
N ARG A 204 4.16 8.12 5.33
CA ARG A 204 4.48 9.39 6.00
C ARG A 204 5.97 9.70 5.99
N ASN A 205 6.80 8.70 6.25
CA ASN A 205 8.25 8.87 6.24
C ASN A 205 8.77 9.15 4.82
N LYS A 206 8.30 8.42 3.82
CA LYS A 206 8.67 8.61 2.41
C LYS A 206 8.35 10.00 1.86
N LEU A 207 7.28 10.65 2.31
CA LEU A 207 6.96 12.03 1.92
C LEU A 207 8.09 13.04 2.20
N GLN A 208 8.99 12.72 3.12
CA GLN A 208 10.06 13.63 3.51
C GLN A 208 11.20 13.65 2.50
N TYR A 209 11.48 12.51 1.82
CA TYR A 209 12.67 12.32 0.99
C TYR A 209 12.40 11.71 -0.39
N THR A 210 11.14 11.36 -0.72
CA THR A 210 10.76 10.84 -2.03
C THR A 210 9.66 11.68 -2.68
N ASP A 211 9.36 11.36 -3.93
CA ASP A 211 8.28 11.97 -4.71
C ASP A 211 7.02 11.11 -4.75
N VAL A 212 6.86 10.20 -3.81
CA VAL A 212 5.76 9.20 -3.76
C VAL A 212 4.38 9.83 -3.86
N ALA A 213 4.15 11.02 -3.28
CA ALA A 213 2.86 11.72 -3.33
C ALA A 213 2.41 12.11 -4.74
N PHE A 214 3.34 12.23 -5.70
CA PHE A 214 2.98 12.53 -7.09
C PHE A 214 2.25 11.36 -7.78
N ASN A 215 2.31 10.16 -7.23
CA ASN A 215 1.51 9.02 -7.72
C ASN A 215 0.03 9.12 -7.33
N LEU A 216 -0.34 10.06 -6.46
CA LEU A 216 -1.72 10.32 -6.05
C LEU A 216 -2.36 11.50 -6.77
N VAL A 217 -1.62 12.22 -7.62
CA VAL A 217 -2.15 13.33 -8.43
C VAL A 217 -2.33 12.91 -9.89
N PRO A 218 -3.28 13.52 -10.62
CA PRO A 218 -3.35 13.36 -12.07
C PRO A 218 -2.13 14.00 -12.76
N PRO A 219 -1.91 13.73 -14.05
CA PRO A 219 -0.78 14.28 -14.81
C PRO A 219 -0.67 15.81 -14.78
N LYS A 220 -1.81 16.51 -14.63
CA LYS A 220 -1.89 17.96 -14.42
C LYS A 220 -2.61 18.23 -13.11
N PHE A 221 -2.07 19.09 -12.28
CA PHE A 221 -2.60 19.39 -10.94
C PHE A 221 -2.34 20.85 -10.54
N THR A 222 -3.06 21.30 -9.52
CA THR A 222 -2.81 22.61 -8.89
C THR A 222 -1.93 22.46 -7.65
N LEU A 223 -1.13 23.48 -7.31
CA LEU A 223 -0.34 23.46 -6.08
C LEU A 223 -1.20 23.45 -4.79
N PRO A 224 -2.38 24.09 -4.72
CA PRO A 224 -3.26 23.94 -3.58
C PRO A 224 -3.71 22.49 -3.34
N ASP A 225 -4.10 21.77 -4.40
CA ASP A 225 -4.53 20.38 -4.28
C ASP A 225 -3.34 19.48 -3.90
N LEU A 226 -2.18 19.68 -4.53
CA LEU A 226 -0.96 18.94 -4.15
C LEU A 226 -0.60 19.18 -2.68
N GLN A 227 -0.67 20.43 -2.17
CA GLN A 227 -0.43 20.74 -0.77
C GLN A 227 -1.41 19.98 0.13
N LYS A 228 -2.68 19.98 -0.21
CA LYS A 228 -3.72 19.26 0.55
C LYS A 228 -3.43 17.76 0.64
N ILE A 229 -2.96 17.15 -0.46
CA ILE A 229 -2.57 15.74 -0.51
C ILE A 229 -1.43 15.46 0.48
N PHE A 230 -0.37 16.30 0.47
CA PHE A 230 0.72 16.19 1.43
C PHE A 230 0.24 16.33 2.89
N GLU A 231 -0.70 17.23 3.16
CA GLU A 231 -1.29 17.44 4.48
C GLU A 231 -2.11 16.22 4.93
N VAL A 232 -2.92 15.67 4.05
CA VAL A 232 -3.74 14.46 4.33
C VAL A 232 -2.85 13.27 4.68
N ILE A 233 -1.83 13.00 3.89
CA ILE A 233 -0.94 11.85 4.14
C ILE A 233 -0.11 12.07 5.40
N SER A 234 0.46 13.27 5.59
CA SER A 234 1.32 13.55 6.75
C SER A 234 0.55 13.69 8.06
N GLY A 235 -0.77 13.94 7.99
CA GLY A 235 -1.60 14.26 9.15
C GLY A 235 -1.28 15.63 9.77
N ARG A 236 -0.60 16.53 9.05
CA ARG A 236 -0.14 17.84 9.55
C ARG A 236 -0.41 18.93 8.52
N SER A 237 -0.86 20.09 8.96
CA SER A 237 -0.97 21.27 8.11
C SER A 237 0.43 21.79 7.72
N MET A 238 0.53 22.35 6.51
CA MET A 238 1.77 22.87 5.97
C MET A 238 1.66 24.36 5.66
N GLU A 239 2.68 25.12 6.05
CA GLU A 239 2.75 26.53 5.68
C GLU A 239 3.01 26.67 4.19
N LYS A 240 2.12 27.43 3.50
CA LYS A 240 2.05 27.56 2.04
C LYS A 240 3.37 27.97 1.38
N LYS A 241 4.11 28.91 1.99
CA LYS A 241 5.38 29.42 1.46
C LYS A 241 6.47 28.33 1.52
N ASN A 242 6.54 27.62 2.63
CA ASN A 242 7.50 26.53 2.82
C ASN A 242 7.21 25.35 1.91
N PHE A 243 5.94 24.97 1.77
CA PHE A 243 5.51 23.93 0.83
C PHE A 243 5.91 24.29 -0.60
N ARG A 244 5.56 25.49 -1.08
CA ARG A 244 5.89 25.94 -2.44
C ARG A 244 7.39 25.93 -2.70
N ARG A 245 8.21 26.39 -1.74
CA ARG A 245 9.69 26.36 -1.85
C ARG A 245 10.21 24.93 -1.98
N LYS A 246 9.67 23.98 -1.19
CA LYS A 246 10.02 22.56 -1.25
C LYS A 246 9.66 21.90 -2.59
N ILE A 247 8.50 22.26 -3.14
CA ILE A 247 7.94 21.61 -4.34
C ILE A 247 8.46 22.25 -5.65
N ALA A 248 8.85 23.54 -5.63
CA ALA A 248 9.26 24.26 -6.84
C ALA A 248 10.25 23.52 -7.74
N PRO A 249 11.31 22.86 -7.23
CA PRO A 249 12.25 22.12 -8.07
C PRO A 249 11.68 20.84 -8.71
N LYS A 250 10.52 20.37 -8.25
CA LYS A 250 9.92 19.09 -8.64
C LYS A 250 8.75 19.24 -9.62
N VAL A 251 8.34 20.46 -9.92
CA VAL A 251 7.15 20.74 -10.74
C VAL A 251 7.44 21.75 -11.84
N GLU A 252 6.85 21.52 -12.99
CA GLU A 252 6.90 22.43 -14.11
C GLU A 252 5.54 23.15 -14.29
N LYS A 253 5.60 24.47 -14.40
CA LYS A 253 4.43 25.30 -14.66
C LYS A 253 3.95 25.11 -16.10
N LEU A 254 2.65 24.99 -16.32
CA LEU A 254 2.00 24.95 -17.64
C LEU A 254 1.48 26.34 -17.99
N PRO A 255 2.22 27.17 -18.77
CA PRO A 255 1.85 28.57 -19.01
C PRO A 255 0.48 28.68 -19.67
N GLY A 256 -0.38 29.58 -19.15
CA GLY A 256 -1.72 29.80 -19.69
C GLY A 256 -2.78 28.78 -19.28
N GLU A 257 -2.39 27.64 -18.68
CA GLU A 257 -3.34 26.63 -18.21
C GLU A 257 -3.71 26.87 -16.74
N THR A 258 -4.99 27.03 -16.48
CA THR A 258 -5.54 27.22 -15.14
C THR A 258 -6.72 26.30 -14.91
N GLU A 259 -6.93 25.85 -13.70
CA GLU A 259 -8.06 25.04 -13.27
C GLU A 259 -8.52 25.46 -11.89
N LYS A 260 -9.80 25.24 -11.59
CA LYS A 260 -10.33 25.46 -10.25
C LYS A 260 -9.89 24.32 -9.34
N PRO A 261 -9.09 24.58 -8.31
CA PRO A 261 -8.71 23.56 -7.35
C PRO A 261 -9.93 22.97 -6.63
N ILE A 262 -9.85 21.72 -6.22
CA ILE A 262 -10.85 21.09 -5.35
C ILE A 262 -10.94 21.86 -4.02
N THR A 263 -9.80 22.35 -3.54
CA THR A 263 -9.65 23.03 -2.25
C THR A 263 -9.91 24.52 -2.27
N SER A 264 -10.23 25.13 -3.45
CA SER A 264 -10.37 26.59 -3.58
C SER A 264 -11.41 26.96 -4.64
N ILE A 265 -12.03 28.14 -4.46
CA ILE A 265 -13.03 28.68 -5.40
C ILE A 265 -12.35 29.40 -6.58
N LYS A 266 -11.13 29.94 -6.39
CA LYS A 266 -10.42 30.73 -7.40
C LYS A 266 -9.60 29.82 -8.31
N PRO A 267 -9.60 30.04 -9.64
CA PRO A 267 -8.72 29.33 -10.54
C PRO A 267 -7.24 29.46 -10.11
N ALA A 268 -6.51 28.37 -10.24
CA ALA A 268 -5.08 28.29 -9.94
C ALA A 268 -4.31 27.76 -11.16
N GLN A 269 -3.06 28.15 -11.24
CA GLN A 269 -2.13 27.70 -12.27
C GLN A 269 -1.96 26.19 -12.21
N LEU A 270 -2.00 25.52 -13.37
CA LEU A 270 -1.68 24.10 -13.51
C LEU A 270 -0.16 23.85 -13.57
N TYR A 271 0.22 22.73 -13.04
CA TYR A 271 1.57 22.20 -13.03
C TYR A 271 1.56 20.72 -13.44
N ARG A 272 2.72 20.22 -13.86
CA ARG A 272 3.00 18.80 -14.02
C ARG A 272 4.23 18.41 -13.20
N TYR A 273 4.38 17.15 -12.90
CA TYR A 273 5.59 16.64 -12.30
C TYR A 273 6.75 16.72 -13.30
N ALA A 274 7.87 17.30 -12.87
CA ALA A 274 9.04 17.54 -13.74
C ALA A 274 10.04 16.37 -13.75
N GLY A 275 9.82 15.34 -12.92
CA GLY A 275 10.82 14.34 -12.61
C GLY A 275 11.80 14.85 -11.55
N GLY A 276 12.36 13.95 -10.75
CA GLY A 276 13.52 14.25 -9.92
C GLY A 276 14.78 14.07 -10.77
N ASN A 277 15.67 15.07 -10.79
CA ASN A 277 17.04 14.89 -11.25
C ASN A 277 17.82 14.05 -10.25
#